data_dd2817353a1c6e70a735d37f657b868a
#
_entry.id   dd2817353a1c6e70a735d37f657b868a
#
_cell.length_a   1.000
_cell.length_b   1.000
_cell.length_c   1.000
_cell.angle_alpha   90.00
_cell.angle_beta   90.00
_cell.angle_gamma   90.00
#
_symmetry.space_group_name_H-M   'P 1'
#
loop_
_entity.id
_entity.type
_entity.pdbx_description
1 polymer ?
#
loop_
_entity_poly.entity_id
_entity_poly.type
_entity_poly.pdbx_seq_one_letter_code
_entity_poly.pdbx_strand_id
1 'polypeptide(L)'
;MQIKIRNTSHHPLPKYETVQSAGMDLRAFLPEGPVTLKPMERGLVKTGLFMELPAGYEAQVRPRSGLALKKGITVLNSPGTIDADYRGEICVILINLSQEDFVINDGERIAQMVIARHEQAEIVQVEELSDTERGTGGFGHTGKS
;
A
#
# COMPACT_ATOMS: atom_id res chain seq x y z
N MET A 1 -7.39 -19.40 -3.59
CA MET A 1 -6.41 -18.80 -4.51
C MET A 1 -5.03 -18.88 -3.86
N GLN A 2 -3.99 -19.09 -4.65
CA GLN A 2 -2.61 -19.12 -4.16
C GLN A 2 -1.82 -17.93 -4.72
N ILE A 3 -0.97 -17.36 -3.88
CA ILE A 3 0.00 -16.33 -4.27
C ILE A 3 1.39 -16.91 -4.02
N LYS A 4 2.24 -16.84 -5.03
CA LYS A 4 3.63 -17.29 -4.89
C LYS A 4 4.49 -16.12 -4.43
N ILE A 5 5.28 -16.33 -3.40
CA ILE A 5 6.19 -15.32 -2.85
C ILE A 5 7.61 -15.90 -2.80
N ARG A 6 8.55 -15.15 -3.40
CA ARG A 6 9.98 -15.34 -3.16
C ARG A 6 10.40 -14.38 -2.05
N ASN A 7 10.90 -14.94 -0.97
CA ASN A 7 11.38 -14.17 0.19
C ASN A 7 12.92 -14.23 0.25
N THR A 8 13.56 -13.09 0.10
CA THR A 8 15.02 -12.94 0.23
C THR A 8 15.41 -12.35 1.59
N SER A 9 14.42 -12.01 2.43
CA SER A 9 14.67 -11.56 3.80
C SER A 9 14.80 -12.76 4.76
N HIS A 10 15.24 -12.49 5.98
CA HIS A 10 15.22 -13.46 7.07
C HIS A 10 13.94 -13.38 7.92
N HIS A 11 12.97 -12.54 7.50
CA HIS A 11 11.70 -12.38 8.19
C HIS A 11 10.67 -13.41 7.72
N PRO A 12 9.65 -13.73 8.54
CA PRO A 12 8.58 -14.63 8.13
C PRO A 12 7.75 -14.04 6.98
N LEU A 13 7.11 -14.92 6.21
CA LEU A 13 6.14 -14.50 5.18
C LEU A 13 4.99 -13.70 5.81
N PRO A 14 4.42 -12.74 5.06
CA PRO A 14 3.19 -12.07 5.47
C PRO A 14 2.08 -13.08 5.72
N LYS A 15 1.27 -12.82 6.72
CA LYS A 15 0.11 -13.65 7.06
C LYS A 15 -1.06 -12.80 7.52
N TYR A 16 -2.25 -13.34 7.41
CA TYR A 16 -3.44 -12.78 8.05
C TYR A 16 -3.39 -13.08 9.54
N GLU A 17 -3.45 -12.07 10.38
CA GLU A 17 -3.39 -12.26 11.83
C GLU A 17 -4.70 -12.83 12.41
N THR A 18 -5.84 -12.59 11.75
CA THR A 18 -7.14 -13.16 12.11
C THR A 18 -7.83 -13.73 10.87
N VAL A 19 -8.81 -14.61 11.08
CA VAL A 19 -9.55 -15.27 9.98
C VAL A 19 -10.24 -14.29 9.03
N GLN A 20 -10.62 -13.11 9.52
CA GLN A 20 -11.34 -12.11 8.74
C GLN A 20 -10.49 -10.87 8.41
N SER A 21 -9.18 -10.92 8.66
CA SER A 21 -8.29 -9.83 8.26
C SER A 21 -8.24 -9.72 6.74
N ALA A 22 -8.37 -8.50 6.22
CA ALA A 22 -8.17 -8.20 4.81
C ALA A 22 -6.71 -7.91 4.47
N GLY A 23 -5.94 -7.40 5.43
CA GLY A 23 -4.55 -6.99 5.27
C GLY A 23 -3.57 -7.94 5.94
N MET A 24 -2.39 -8.03 5.34
CA MET A 24 -1.21 -8.70 5.89
C MET A 24 -0.12 -7.66 6.14
N ASP A 25 0.53 -7.68 7.30
CA ASP A 25 1.61 -6.74 7.59
C ASP A 25 2.84 -6.99 6.71
N LEU A 26 3.45 -5.90 6.22
CA LEU A 26 4.73 -5.89 5.55
C LEU A 26 5.81 -5.40 6.52
N ARG A 27 6.95 -6.10 6.54
CA ARG A 27 8.08 -5.78 7.40
C ARG A 27 9.20 -5.12 6.61
N ALA A 28 9.88 -4.17 7.24
CA ALA A 28 11.11 -3.62 6.71
C ALA A 28 12.20 -4.68 6.68
N PHE A 29 12.93 -4.77 5.56
CA PHE A 29 14.15 -5.56 5.45
C PHE A 29 15.34 -4.63 5.28
N LEU A 30 16.06 -4.42 6.36
CA LEU A 30 17.14 -3.43 6.48
C LEU A 30 18.44 -4.10 6.97
N PRO A 31 19.09 -4.93 6.13
CA PRO A 31 20.30 -5.65 6.52
C PRO A 31 21.50 -4.72 6.82
N GLU A 32 21.49 -3.50 6.27
CA GLU A 32 22.54 -2.48 6.47
C GLU A 32 22.32 -1.64 7.74
N GLY A 33 21.25 -1.87 8.47
CA GLY A 33 20.91 -1.14 9.70
C GLY A 33 19.69 -0.24 9.55
N PRO A 34 19.31 0.44 10.66
CA PRO A 34 18.09 1.25 10.70
C PRO A 34 18.14 2.45 9.75
N VAL A 35 16.96 2.88 9.31
CA VAL A 35 16.76 4.07 8.47
C VAL A 35 16.00 5.11 9.28
N THR A 36 16.46 6.35 9.25
CA THR A 36 15.79 7.48 9.90
C THR A 36 15.11 8.36 8.85
N LEU A 37 13.84 8.63 9.04
CA LEU A 37 13.09 9.64 8.28
C LEU A 37 12.89 10.88 9.15
N LYS A 38 13.49 11.99 8.76
CA LYS A 38 13.25 13.30 9.37
C LYS A 38 11.84 13.80 9.04
N PRO A 39 11.33 14.81 9.78
CA PRO A 39 10.07 15.45 9.42
C PRO A 39 10.00 15.84 7.94
N MET A 40 8.89 15.49 7.28
CA MET A 40 8.61 15.70 5.85
C MET A 40 9.52 14.91 4.89
N GLU A 41 10.39 14.05 5.39
CA GLU A 41 11.24 13.20 4.58
C GLU A 41 10.50 11.91 4.17
N ARG A 42 10.72 11.49 2.92
CA ARG A 42 10.24 10.20 2.40
C ARG A 42 11.40 9.27 2.12
N GLY A 43 11.13 7.99 2.21
CA GLY A 43 12.13 6.96 1.92
C GLY A 43 11.50 5.70 1.34
N LEU A 44 12.27 5.02 0.49
CA LEU A 44 11.93 3.71 -0.04
C LEU A 44 12.43 2.63 0.91
N VAL A 45 11.53 1.84 1.46
CA VAL A 45 11.86 0.76 2.39
C VAL A 45 11.62 -0.58 1.70
N LYS A 46 12.65 -1.38 1.63
CA LYS A 46 12.61 -2.73 1.04
C LYS A 46 11.95 -3.72 2.00
N THR A 47 11.34 -4.76 1.44
CA THR A 47 10.74 -5.86 2.21
C THR A 47 11.45 -7.20 1.98
N GLY A 48 12.27 -7.31 0.95
CA GLY A 48 12.87 -8.56 0.52
C GLY A 48 11.89 -9.54 -0.13
N LEU A 49 10.67 -9.09 -0.42
CA LEU A 49 9.59 -9.91 -0.99
C LEU A 49 9.38 -9.62 -2.47
N PHE A 50 9.16 -10.68 -3.22
CA PHE A 50 8.78 -10.65 -4.64
C PHE A 50 7.56 -11.54 -4.79
N MET A 51 6.56 -11.16 -5.59
CA MET A 51 5.34 -11.95 -5.69
C MET A 51 4.89 -12.18 -7.13
N GLU A 52 4.09 -13.24 -7.28
CA GLU A 52 3.36 -13.55 -8.49
C GLU A 52 1.88 -13.69 -8.12
N LEU A 53 1.08 -12.75 -8.61
CA LEU A 53 -0.37 -12.72 -8.44
C LEU A 53 -1.06 -13.40 -9.63
N PRO A 54 -2.19 -14.07 -9.41
CA PRO A 54 -3.03 -14.52 -10.51
C PRO A 54 -3.56 -13.33 -11.32
N ALA A 55 -3.77 -13.53 -12.62
CA ALA A 55 -4.43 -12.53 -13.48
C ALA A 55 -5.80 -12.12 -12.91
N GLY A 56 -6.15 -10.85 -13.02
CA GLY A 56 -7.37 -10.27 -12.45
C GLY A 56 -7.29 -9.88 -10.98
N TYR A 57 -6.08 -9.97 -10.40
CA TYR A 57 -5.83 -9.52 -9.02
C TYR A 57 -4.72 -8.50 -8.97
N GLU A 58 -4.79 -7.64 -7.99
CA GLU A 58 -3.76 -6.68 -7.60
C GLU A 58 -3.41 -6.87 -6.13
N ALA A 59 -2.26 -6.37 -5.71
CA ALA A 59 -1.98 -6.12 -4.31
C ALA A 59 -1.93 -4.62 -4.07
N GLN A 60 -2.54 -4.17 -2.97
CA GLN A 60 -2.53 -2.78 -2.55
C GLN A 60 -1.69 -2.62 -1.29
N VAL A 61 -0.71 -1.73 -1.34
CA VAL A 61 0.08 -1.35 -0.17
C VAL A 61 -0.57 -0.16 0.49
N ARG A 62 -0.98 -0.33 1.74
CA ARG A 62 -1.70 0.66 2.54
C ARG A 62 -0.96 0.96 3.84
N PRO A 63 -1.14 2.15 4.43
CA PRO A 63 -0.55 2.47 5.72
C PRO A 63 -1.16 1.63 6.85
N ARG A 64 -0.44 1.55 7.96
CA ARG A 64 -0.95 0.99 9.21
C ARG A 64 -1.54 2.11 10.07
N SER A 65 -2.75 1.90 10.55
CA SER A 65 -3.49 2.90 11.36
C SER A 65 -2.73 3.33 12.61
N GLY A 66 -2.06 2.39 13.28
CA GLY A 66 -1.29 2.69 14.48
C GLY A 66 -0.08 3.61 14.23
N LEU A 67 0.65 3.39 13.14
CA LEU A 67 1.77 4.27 12.74
C LEU A 67 1.25 5.65 12.29
N ALA A 68 0.15 5.67 11.54
CA ALA A 68 -0.45 6.91 11.09
C ALA A 68 -0.88 7.79 12.28
N LEU A 69 -1.63 7.21 13.22
CA LEU A 69 -2.15 7.97 14.36
C LEU A 69 -1.07 8.37 15.36
N LYS A 70 -0.19 7.44 15.75
CA LYS A 70 0.74 7.64 16.86
C LYS A 70 2.06 8.29 16.44
N LYS A 71 2.46 8.12 15.18
CA LYS A 71 3.78 8.53 14.68
C LYS A 71 3.71 9.46 13.47
N GLY A 72 2.53 9.68 12.89
CA GLY A 72 2.38 10.49 11.68
C GLY A 72 3.07 9.88 10.45
N ILE A 73 3.25 8.55 10.43
CA ILE A 73 3.90 7.84 9.33
C ILE A 73 2.82 7.24 8.43
N THR A 74 2.94 7.47 7.14
CA THR A 74 2.04 6.92 6.14
C THR A 74 2.78 6.47 4.88
N VAL A 75 2.08 5.75 4.02
CA VAL A 75 2.57 5.39 2.68
C VAL A 75 2.24 6.55 1.75
N LEU A 76 3.26 7.13 1.14
CA LEU A 76 3.11 8.36 0.35
C LEU A 76 2.19 8.16 -0.86
N ASN A 77 2.27 7.03 -1.55
CA ASN A 77 1.44 6.66 -2.68
C ASN A 77 0.28 5.72 -2.28
N SER A 78 -0.47 6.08 -1.26
CA SER A 78 -1.58 5.25 -0.75
C SER A 78 -2.85 5.40 -1.59
N PRO A 79 -3.47 4.28 -2.02
CA PRO A 79 -2.92 2.93 -1.97
C PRO A 79 -1.87 2.72 -3.06
N GLY A 80 -0.75 2.08 -2.70
CA GLY A 80 0.24 1.65 -3.68
C GLY A 80 -0.31 0.46 -4.48
N THR A 81 -0.12 0.45 -5.79
CA THR A 81 -0.61 -0.62 -6.67
C THR A 81 0.54 -1.56 -7.06
N ILE A 82 0.32 -2.85 -6.87
CA ILE A 82 1.20 -3.92 -7.36
C ILE A 82 0.42 -4.75 -8.37
N ASP A 83 0.81 -4.65 -9.63
CA ASP A 83 0.19 -5.35 -10.73
C ASP A 83 0.52 -6.85 -10.72
N ALA A 84 -0.35 -7.67 -11.32
CA ALA A 84 -0.17 -9.12 -11.34
C ALA A 84 1.11 -9.56 -12.07
N ASP A 85 1.54 -8.79 -13.06
CA ASP A 85 2.75 -9.04 -13.87
C ASP A 85 4.03 -8.36 -13.33
N TYR A 86 3.94 -7.61 -12.24
CA TYR A 86 5.12 -7.04 -11.60
C TYR A 86 5.95 -8.14 -10.93
N ARG A 87 7.25 -8.18 -11.23
CA ARG A 87 8.19 -9.19 -10.69
C ARG A 87 9.33 -8.56 -9.87
N GLY A 88 9.30 -7.25 -9.69
CA GLY A 88 10.26 -6.54 -8.86
C GLY A 88 10.03 -6.75 -7.35
N GLU A 89 10.95 -6.24 -6.57
CA GLU A 89 10.83 -6.25 -5.11
C GLU A 89 9.67 -5.38 -4.65
N ILE A 90 8.89 -5.88 -3.71
CA ILE A 90 7.86 -5.08 -3.02
C ILE A 90 8.58 -4.10 -2.10
N CYS A 91 8.45 -2.82 -2.41
CA CYS A 91 8.99 -1.74 -1.61
C CYS A 91 7.87 -0.83 -1.12
N VAL A 92 8.09 -0.20 0.03
CA VAL A 92 7.13 0.72 0.64
C VAL A 92 7.73 2.12 0.65
N ILE A 93 7.02 3.09 0.09
CA ILE A 93 7.41 4.50 0.13
C ILE A 93 6.75 5.13 1.37
N LEU A 94 7.54 5.34 2.42
CA LEU A 94 7.07 5.97 3.65
C LEU A 94 7.38 7.47 3.65
N ILE A 95 6.49 8.25 4.25
CA ILE A 95 6.71 9.66 4.55
C ILE A 95 6.44 9.92 6.03
N ASN A 96 7.28 10.76 6.65
CA ASN A 96 7.13 11.22 8.01
C ASN A 96 6.44 12.60 8.03
N LEU A 97 5.16 12.63 8.40
CA LEU A 97 4.37 13.85 8.54
C LEU A 97 4.33 14.37 9.98
N SER A 98 5.15 13.82 10.88
CA SER A 98 5.29 14.31 12.25
C SER A 98 6.37 15.39 12.34
N GLN A 99 6.59 15.89 13.55
CA GLN A 99 7.62 16.89 13.86
C GLN A 99 8.88 16.27 14.48
N GLU A 100 8.92 14.95 14.63
CA GLU A 100 10.03 14.21 15.23
C GLU A 100 10.64 13.24 14.22
N ASP A 101 11.91 12.92 14.39
CA ASP A 101 12.55 11.88 13.60
C ASP A 101 11.88 10.52 13.86
N PHE A 102 11.71 9.74 12.81
CA PHE A 102 11.20 8.39 12.89
C PHE A 102 12.27 7.39 12.45
N VAL A 103 12.64 6.49 13.36
CA VAL A 103 13.62 5.43 13.09
C VAL A 103 12.89 4.15 12.74
N ILE A 104 13.23 3.57 11.59
CA ILE A 104 12.73 2.28 11.13
C ILE A 104 13.81 1.25 11.39
N ASN A 105 13.51 0.25 12.20
CA ASN A 105 14.41 -0.87 12.45
C ASN A 105 14.06 -2.07 11.57
N ASP A 106 15.05 -2.93 11.33
CA ASP A 106 14.85 -4.18 10.61
C ASP A 106 13.77 -5.04 11.27
N GLY A 107 12.86 -5.57 10.46
CA GLY A 107 11.75 -6.40 10.92
C GLY A 107 10.52 -5.65 11.43
N GLU A 108 10.56 -4.34 11.57
CA GLU A 108 9.38 -3.57 11.95
C GLU A 108 8.28 -3.64 10.89
N ARG A 109 7.04 -3.72 11.36
CA ARG A 109 5.84 -3.71 10.49
C ARG A 109 5.54 -2.28 10.09
N ILE A 110 5.76 -1.95 8.83
CA ILE A 110 5.74 -0.57 8.30
C ILE A 110 4.52 -0.24 7.45
N ALA A 111 3.85 -1.24 6.92
CA ALA A 111 2.69 -1.11 6.04
C ALA A 111 1.85 -2.38 6.13
N GLN A 112 0.75 -2.41 5.42
CA GLN A 112 -0.04 -3.62 5.19
C GLN A 112 -0.33 -3.79 3.71
N MET A 113 -0.54 -5.04 3.30
CA MET A 113 -0.85 -5.41 1.93
C MET A 113 -2.22 -6.07 1.87
N VAL A 114 -3.06 -5.64 0.94
CA VAL A 114 -4.39 -6.20 0.69
C VAL A 114 -4.44 -6.74 -0.73
N ILE A 115 -4.91 -7.97 -0.88
CA ILE A 115 -5.14 -8.59 -2.20
C ILE A 115 -6.58 -8.31 -2.62
N ALA A 116 -6.75 -7.77 -3.82
CA ALA A 116 -8.07 -7.40 -4.35
C ALA A 116 -8.22 -7.86 -5.80
N ARG A 117 -9.46 -8.12 -6.19
CA ARG A 117 -9.81 -8.25 -7.61
C ARG A 117 -9.86 -6.88 -8.26
N HIS A 118 -9.56 -6.85 -9.54
CA HIS A 118 -9.73 -5.64 -10.36
C HIS A 118 -10.33 -5.99 -11.72
N GLU A 119 -10.93 -4.99 -12.33
CA GLU A 119 -11.38 -5.03 -13.71
C GLU A 119 -10.45 -4.20 -14.59
N GLN A 120 -10.25 -4.64 -15.83
CA GLN A 120 -9.64 -3.83 -16.87
C GLN A 120 -10.77 -3.38 -17.81
N ALA A 121 -11.03 -2.08 -17.79
CA ALA A 121 -12.06 -1.49 -18.63
C ALA A 121 -11.54 -1.24 -20.06
N GLU A 122 -12.36 -1.56 -21.06
CA GLU A 122 -12.16 -1.02 -22.39
C GLU A 122 -12.58 0.46 -22.41
N ILE A 123 -11.67 1.34 -22.74
CA ILE A 123 -11.92 2.77 -22.75
C ILE A 123 -12.40 3.17 -24.16
N VAL A 124 -13.63 3.64 -24.24
CA VAL A 124 -14.25 4.09 -25.48
C VAL A 124 -14.44 5.59 -25.42
N GLN A 125 -13.90 6.29 -26.39
CA GLN A 125 -14.13 7.73 -26.53
C GLN A 125 -15.50 7.98 -27.13
N VAL A 126 -16.29 8.84 -26.48
CA VAL A 126 -17.61 9.28 -26.95
C VAL A 126 -17.68 10.80 -26.91
N GLU A 127 -18.58 11.39 -27.69
CA GLU A 127 -18.79 12.85 -27.70
C GLU A 127 -19.70 13.30 -26.55
N GLU A 128 -20.66 12.45 -26.14
CA GLU A 128 -21.63 12.77 -25.10
C GLU A 128 -21.77 11.58 -24.13
N LEU A 129 -22.04 11.91 -22.86
CA LEU A 129 -22.40 10.97 -21.81
C LEU A 129 -23.89 11.03 -21.54
N SER A 130 -24.46 9.95 -21.05
CA SER A 130 -25.87 9.92 -20.64
C SER A 130 -26.13 10.86 -19.45
N ASP A 131 -27.33 11.44 -19.41
CA ASP A 131 -27.78 12.29 -18.31
C ASP A 131 -28.06 11.46 -17.04
N THR A 132 -27.82 12.08 -15.89
CA THR A 132 -28.20 11.53 -14.58
C THR A 132 -28.83 12.59 -13.71
N GLU A 133 -29.58 12.20 -12.70
CA GLU A 133 -30.15 13.12 -11.71
C GLU A 133 -29.08 13.97 -11.01
N ARG A 134 -27.92 13.36 -10.70
CA ARG A 134 -26.78 14.07 -10.08
C ARG A 134 -26.13 15.07 -11.03
N GLY A 135 -26.08 14.78 -12.33
CA GLY A 135 -25.40 15.61 -13.34
C GLY A 135 -23.93 15.85 -13.00
N THR A 136 -23.52 17.10 -13.00
CA THR A 136 -22.14 17.55 -12.75
C THR A 136 -21.82 17.81 -11.28
N GLY A 137 -22.76 17.53 -10.35
CA GLY A 137 -22.58 17.79 -8.93
C GLY A 137 -21.43 17.00 -8.31
N GLY A 138 -20.47 17.71 -7.72
CA GLY A 138 -19.28 17.14 -7.06
C GLY A 138 -18.75 18.09 -5.99
N PHE A 139 -17.59 17.75 -5.39
CA PHE A 139 -16.87 18.60 -4.44
C PHE A 139 -17.72 19.13 -3.27
N GLY A 140 -18.51 18.25 -2.64
CA GLY A 140 -19.40 18.64 -1.53
C GLY A 140 -20.80 19.06 -1.99
N HIS A 141 -21.21 18.63 -3.17
CA HIS A 141 -22.56 18.89 -3.71
C HIS A 141 -23.69 18.57 -2.73
N THR A 142 -23.55 17.56 -1.88
CA THR A 142 -24.54 17.19 -0.87
C THR A 142 -24.45 18.01 0.44
N GLY A 143 -23.47 18.91 0.56
CA GLY A 143 -23.29 19.74 1.75
C GLY A 143 -22.66 19.02 2.94
N LYS A 144 -22.63 19.67 4.09
CA LYS A 144 -22.08 19.14 5.37
C LYS A 144 -23.15 18.71 6.36
N SER A 145 -24.40 18.84 6.04
CA SER A 145 -25.52 18.50 6.91
C SER A 145 -26.23 17.26 6.41
#